data_c7468d20971657c948849c26bbf5a481
#
_entry.id   c7468d20971657c948849c26bbf5a481
#
_cell.length_a   1.000
_cell.length_b   1.000
_cell.length_c   1.000
_cell.angle_alpha   90.00
_cell.angle_beta   90.00
_cell.angle_gamma   90.00
#
_symmetry.space_group_name_H-M   'P 1'
#
loop_
_entity.id
_entity.type
_entity.pdbx_description
1 polymer ?
#
loop_
_entity_poly.entity_id
_entity_poly.type
_entity_poly.pdbx_seq_one_letter_code
_entity_poly.pdbx_strand_id
1 'polypeptide(L)'
;MRRMIGPKIIVLFALLLACSEGAEPQSHSQNPAPQDNAARAKELIKLSRAAIGGEEALGRIQTLTASGKYNRFVKYVSVQSPHKVEEKQKALSGKMEFDFALPDKFRRRVKGERLRGFGYSYAQVVNGDLAWRDPPSRPISSYRDRRMIDVGDVEKTLFRQATSAKQELTYFSIGWLMGALPGYPLETRYLGIYQIGAENAHAISAVGESGFLFTVLLDTKTYAPFALAISFVEEIQPTIIVETAGIFDRKFMQETYARARAERRARVKPPQPYEMLIRFSDRRPVNGLLLPFRVTTTLNGEVIEEMAINEFEINRPISPKKFAGPPESKD
;
A
#
# COMPACT_ATOMS: atom_id res chain seq x y z
N MET A 1 -18.78 4.13 37.08
CA MET A 1 -17.51 4.38 36.42
C MET A 1 -16.58 3.18 36.59
N ARG A 2 -16.56 2.25 35.67
CA ARG A 2 -15.62 1.12 35.62
C ARG A 2 -14.78 1.29 34.35
N ARG A 3 -13.48 1.58 34.50
CA ARG A 3 -12.51 1.60 33.42
C ARG A 3 -12.24 0.16 32.99
N MET A 4 -12.64 -0.19 31.78
CA MET A 4 -12.22 -1.44 31.14
C MET A 4 -10.83 -1.24 30.54
N ILE A 5 -9.86 -1.91 31.14
CA ILE A 5 -8.49 -2.02 30.62
C ILE A 5 -8.55 -3.07 29.51
N GLY A 6 -8.40 -2.64 28.27
CA GLY A 6 -8.31 -3.54 27.12
C GLY A 6 -6.98 -4.32 27.14
N PRO A 7 -6.97 -5.56 26.64
CA PRO A 7 -5.77 -6.38 26.62
C PRO A 7 -4.72 -5.79 25.66
N LYS A 8 -3.51 -5.58 26.15
CA LYS A 8 -2.33 -5.29 25.35
C LYS A 8 -2.00 -6.54 24.53
N ILE A 9 -2.32 -6.53 23.27
CA ILE A 9 -1.89 -7.55 22.32
C ILE A 9 -0.40 -7.32 22.03
N ILE A 10 0.45 -8.10 22.70
CA ILE A 10 1.86 -8.23 22.33
C ILE A 10 1.88 -9.14 21.10
N VAL A 11 2.00 -8.54 19.92
CA VAL A 11 2.23 -9.31 18.69
C VAL A 11 3.71 -9.72 18.68
N LEU A 12 3.94 -10.97 19.06
CA LEU A 12 5.26 -11.60 18.94
C LEU A 12 5.51 -11.87 17.45
N PHE A 13 6.47 -11.16 16.85
CA PHE A 13 6.94 -11.42 15.50
C PHE A 13 7.67 -12.76 15.47
N ALA A 14 6.98 -13.83 15.10
CA ALA A 14 7.60 -15.07 14.68
C ALA A 14 7.66 -15.08 13.15
N LEU A 15 8.81 -14.71 12.59
CA LEU A 15 9.14 -14.97 11.19
C LEU A 15 9.29 -16.49 11.03
N LEU A 16 8.26 -17.15 10.52
CA LEU A 16 8.35 -18.55 10.07
C LEU A 16 9.07 -18.57 8.71
N LEU A 17 10.40 -18.72 8.78
CA LEU A 17 11.20 -19.16 7.65
C LEU A 17 10.88 -20.65 7.41
N ALA A 18 10.35 -20.96 6.23
CA ALA A 18 10.29 -22.32 5.74
C ALA A 18 11.73 -22.83 5.57
N CYS A 19 12.18 -23.65 6.50
CA CYS A 19 13.46 -24.33 6.47
C CYS A 19 13.45 -25.44 5.43
N SER A 20 14.31 -25.33 4.42
CA SER A 20 14.95 -26.50 3.84
C SER A 20 15.98 -27.02 4.86
N GLU A 21 15.96 -28.30 5.12
CA GLU A 21 16.79 -29.00 6.11
C GLU A 21 18.28 -28.71 5.93
N GLY A 22 18.97 -28.40 7.04
CA GLY A 22 20.39 -28.57 7.18
C GLY A 22 21.26 -27.33 7.32
N ALA A 23 21.01 -26.44 8.28
CA ALA A 23 22.06 -25.66 8.96
C ALA A 23 21.48 -25.02 10.22
N GLU A 24 22.02 -25.34 11.39
CA GLU A 24 21.69 -24.64 12.63
C GLU A 24 22.05 -23.15 12.50
N PRO A 25 21.11 -22.21 12.74
CA PRO A 25 21.45 -20.81 12.80
C PRO A 25 22.13 -20.50 14.13
N GLN A 26 23.44 -20.24 14.11
CA GLN A 26 24.11 -19.59 15.25
C GLN A 26 23.55 -18.18 15.39
N SER A 27 22.57 -18.00 16.26
CA SER A 27 22.03 -16.69 16.65
C SER A 27 22.97 -16.01 17.61
N HIS A 28 23.93 -15.23 17.11
CA HIS A 28 24.60 -14.18 17.87
C HIS A 28 23.89 -12.84 17.58
N SER A 29 22.65 -12.68 18.02
CA SER A 29 22.05 -11.36 18.12
C SER A 29 22.31 -10.81 19.52
N GLN A 30 23.38 -10.03 19.67
CA GLN A 30 23.46 -9.07 20.78
C GLN A 30 22.36 -8.02 20.54
N ASN A 31 21.19 -8.22 21.12
CA ASN A 31 20.14 -7.21 21.11
C ASN A 31 20.58 -6.03 21.99
N PRO A 32 20.87 -4.84 21.45
CA PRO A 32 21.19 -3.65 22.25
C PRO A 32 20.00 -3.27 23.13
N ALA A 33 20.26 -2.53 24.21
CA ALA A 33 19.25 -2.08 25.15
C ALA A 33 18.14 -1.23 24.44
N PRO A 34 16.87 -1.22 24.90
CA PRO A 34 15.75 -0.56 24.21
C PRO A 34 15.95 0.93 23.91
N GLN A 35 16.70 1.65 24.72
CA GLN A 35 17.03 3.08 24.50
C GLN A 35 18.02 3.28 23.34
N ASP A 36 18.96 2.36 23.16
CA ASP A 36 19.92 2.40 22.04
C ASP A 36 19.23 2.19 20.68
N ASN A 37 18.14 1.41 20.65
CA ASN A 37 17.42 1.12 19.40
C ASN A 37 16.70 2.33 18.80
N ALA A 38 16.17 3.25 19.63
CA ALA A 38 15.55 4.48 19.13
C ALA A 38 16.61 5.48 18.63
N ALA A 39 17.72 5.62 19.35
CA ALA A 39 18.85 6.46 18.93
C ALA A 39 19.48 5.93 17.63
N ARG A 40 19.69 4.61 17.55
CA ARG A 40 20.22 3.97 16.34
C ARG A 40 19.29 4.13 15.13
N ALA A 41 17.98 4.04 15.32
CA ALA A 41 17.01 4.28 14.24
C ALA A 41 17.14 5.71 13.70
N LYS A 42 17.22 6.71 14.58
CA LYS A 42 17.40 8.12 14.19
C LYS A 42 18.70 8.35 13.42
N GLU A 43 19.80 7.75 13.88
CA GLU A 43 21.09 7.80 13.19
C GLU A 43 20.99 7.21 11.77
N LEU A 44 20.41 6.02 11.63
CA LEU A 44 20.22 5.35 10.33
C LEU A 44 19.30 6.14 9.39
N ILE A 45 18.26 6.77 9.90
CA ILE A 45 17.40 7.68 9.12
C ILE A 45 18.22 8.88 8.62
N LYS A 46 19.08 9.47 9.45
CA LYS A 46 19.97 10.57 9.04
C LYS A 46 20.94 10.12 7.95
N LEU A 47 21.57 8.94 8.10
CA LEU A 47 22.46 8.37 7.09
C LEU A 47 21.70 8.09 5.78
N SER A 48 20.49 7.59 5.88
CA SER A 48 19.63 7.34 4.71
C SER A 48 19.27 8.64 3.98
N ARG A 49 18.93 9.70 4.72
CA ARG A 49 18.67 11.02 4.14
C ARG A 49 19.92 11.59 3.45
N ALA A 50 21.10 11.41 4.06
CA ALA A 50 22.38 11.79 3.43
C ALA A 50 22.62 11.00 2.13
N ALA A 51 22.30 9.71 2.12
CA ALA A 51 22.49 8.83 0.97
C ALA A 51 21.60 9.21 -0.25
N ILE A 52 20.40 9.77 0.00
CA ILE A 52 19.47 10.14 -1.07
C ILE A 52 19.56 11.60 -1.51
N GLY A 53 20.52 12.38 -0.98
CA GLY A 53 20.74 13.76 -1.40
C GLY A 53 21.10 14.73 -0.28
N GLY A 54 20.94 14.32 0.98
CA GLY A 54 21.29 15.12 2.15
C GLY A 54 20.19 16.09 2.61
N GLU A 55 20.34 16.58 3.83
CA GLU A 55 19.36 17.47 4.46
C GLU A 55 19.15 18.78 3.70
N GLU A 56 20.21 19.32 3.10
CA GLU A 56 20.14 20.56 2.33
C GLU A 56 19.29 20.41 1.07
N ALA A 57 19.52 19.36 0.28
CA ALA A 57 18.74 19.10 -0.93
C ALA A 57 17.28 18.75 -0.60
N LEU A 58 17.07 17.90 0.42
CA LEU A 58 15.73 17.53 0.89
C LEU A 58 14.97 18.74 1.46
N GLY A 59 15.64 19.62 2.21
CA GLY A 59 15.04 20.81 2.82
C GLY A 59 14.64 21.90 1.80
N ARG A 60 15.18 21.87 0.59
CA ARG A 60 14.81 22.80 -0.50
C ARG A 60 13.56 22.36 -1.27
N ILE A 61 13.07 21.14 -1.02
CA ILE A 61 11.90 20.64 -1.72
C ILE A 61 10.64 21.28 -1.14
N GLN A 62 9.98 22.10 -1.95
CA GLN A 62 8.64 22.62 -1.66
C GLN A 62 7.58 21.75 -2.33
N THR A 63 7.85 21.32 -3.56
CA THR A 63 6.97 20.44 -4.30
C THR A 63 7.77 19.34 -5.01
N LEU A 64 7.16 18.16 -5.12
CA LEU A 64 7.67 17.05 -5.91
C LEU A 64 6.51 16.46 -6.70
N THR A 65 6.62 16.38 -8.00
CA THR A 65 5.66 15.63 -8.82
C THR A 65 6.35 14.44 -9.46
N ALA A 66 5.60 13.36 -9.63
CA ALA A 66 6.05 12.18 -10.35
C ALA A 66 4.94 11.71 -11.29
N SER A 67 5.31 11.30 -12.48
CA SER A 67 4.38 10.72 -13.44
C SER A 67 4.95 9.44 -14.05
N GLY A 68 4.06 8.51 -14.40
CA GLY A 68 4.51 7.26 -14.94
C GLY A 68 3.38 6.30 -15.33
N LYS A 69 3.78 5.07 -15.57
CA LYS A 69 2.89 3.95 -15.88
C LYS A 69 2.85 3.00 -14.69
N TYR A 70 1.72 2.31 -14.54
CA TYR A 70 1.62 1.22 -13.59
C TYR A 70 0.92 0.01 -14.23
N ASN A 71 1.26 -1.17 -13.73
CA ASN A 71 0.58 -2.42 -14.02
C ASN A 71 0.13 -3.03 -12.69
N ARG A 72 -1.13 -3.42 -12.61
CA ARG A 72 -1.69 -4.15 -11.48
C ARG A 72 -2.06 -5.55 -11.93
N PHE A 73 -1.53 -6.55 -11.25
CA PHE A 73 -1.81 -7.96 -11.55
C PHE A 73 -2.96 -8.44 -10.67
N VAL A 74 -4.05 -8.85 -11.31
CA VAL A 74 -5.27 -9.28 -10.61
C VAL A 74 -5.56 -10.74 -10.94
N LYS A 75 -5.60 -11.58 -9.92
CA LYS A 75 -6.10 -12.96 -10.01
C LYS A 75 -7.62 -12.95 -9.79
N TYR A 76 -8.35 -13.68 -10.61
CA TYR A 76 -9.80 -13.79 -10.50
C TYR A 76 -10.31 -15.13 -10.97
N VAL A 77 -11.48 -15.51 -10.52
CA VAL A 77 -12.19 -16.70 -10.98
C VAL A 77 -13.22 -16.26 -12.00
N SER A 78 -13.10 -16.77 -13.23
CA SER A 78 -14.05 -16.57 -14.32
C SER A 78 -15.08 -17.70 -14.30
N VAL A 79 -16.35 -17.34 -14.19
CA VAL A 79 -17.47 -18.28 -14.29
C VAL A 79 -18.21 -17.97 -15.60
N GLN A 80 -17.97 -18.81 -16.60
CA GLN A 80 -18.53 -18.64 -17.95
C GLN A 80 -19.87 -19.35 -18.11
N SER A 81 -20.04 -20.47 -17.40
CA SER A 81 -21.28 -21.27 -17.35
C SER A 81 -21.34 -22.03 -16.01
N PRO A 82 -22.46 -22.72 -15.71
CA PRO A 82 -22.54 -23.60 -14.53
C PRO A 82 -21.43 -24.67 -14.46
N HIS A 83 -20.90 -25.07 -15.63
CA HIS A 83 -19.91 -26.13 -15.77
C HIS A 83 -18.50 -25.63 -16.12
N LYS A 84 -18.33 -24.34 -16.44
CA LYS A 84 -17.04 -23.78 -16.85
C LYS A 84 -16.57 -22.69 -15.91
N VAL A 85 -15.61 -23.05 -15.05
CA VAL A 85 -14.98 -22.18 -14.05
C VAL A 85 -13.47 -22.23 -14.26
N GLU A 86 -12.82 -21.11 -14.41
CA GLU A 86 -11.39 -21.00 -14.69
C GLU A 86 -10.75 -19.95 -13.76
N GLU A 87 -9.54 -20.22 -13.27
CA GLU A 87 -8.71 -19.20 -12.64
C GLU A 87 -7.94 -18.43 -13.72
N LYS A 88 -7.99 -17.13 -13.65
CA LYS A 88 -7.33 -16.24 -14.60
C LYS A 88 -6.53 -15.17 -13.88
N GLN A 89 -5.50 -14.70 -14.57
CA GLN A 89 -4.73 -13.53 -14.15
C GLN A 89 -4.75 -12.51 -15.30
N LYS A 90 -4.88 -11.24 -14.94
CA LYS A 90 -4.84 -10.13 -15.90
C LYS A 90 -3.95 -9.01 -15.38
N ALA A 91 -3.09 -8.48 -16.23
CA ALA A 91 -2.41 -7.22 -16.00
C ALA A 91 -3.34 -6.07 -16.41
N LEU A 92 -3.60 -5.16 -15.50
CA LEU A 92 -4.36 -3.95 -15.71
C LEU A 92 -3.41 -2.78 -15.78
N SER A 93 -3.26 -2.19 -16.95
CA SER A 93 -2.34 -1.09 -17.18
C SER A 93 -2.99 0.27 -16.96
N GLY A 94 -2.17 1.26 -16.62
CA GLY A 94 -2.64 2.62 -16.42
C GLY A 94 -1.53 3.64 -16.30
N LYS A 95 -1.96 4.88 -16.01
CA LYS A 95 -1.09 6.02 -15.71
C LYS A 95 -1.25 6.40 -14.26
N MET A 96 -0.18 6.84 -13.65
CA MET A 96 -0.18 7.38 -12.29
C MET A 96 0.49 8.75 -12.25
N GLU A 97 0.04 9.55 -11.31
CA GLU A 97 0.59 10.85 -10.99
C GLU A 97 0.68 10.99 -9.47
N PHE A 98 1.78 11.52 -8.99
CA PHE A 98 1.96 11.91 -7.60
C PHE A 98 2.24 13.41 -7.54
N ASP A 99 1.61 14.07 -6.60
CA ASP A 99 1.83 15.48 -6.30
C ASP A 99 2.10 15.61 -4.79
N PHE A 100 3.27 16.08 -4.43
CA PHE A 100 3.63 16.43 -3.06
C PHE A 100 3.81 17.95 -3.00
N ALA A 101 3.05 18.62 -2.16
CA ALA A 101 3.28 20.01 -1.79
C ALA A 101 3.56 20.02 -0.28
N LEU A 102 4.86 20.03 0.03
CA LEU A 102 5.33 19.89 1.40
C LEU A 102 4.96 21.12 2.23
N PRO A 103 4.74 20.97 3.54
CA PRO A 103 4.97 19.73 4.28
C PRO A 103 3.78 18.77 4.36
N ASP A 104 2.56 19.16 4.01
CA ASP A 104 1.34 18.51 4.48
C ASP A 104 0.33 18.15 3.36
N LYS A 105 0.68 18.34 2.08
CA LYS A 105 -0.24 18.06 0.97
C LYS A 105 0.32 17.01 0.04
N PHE A 106 -0.49 15.98 -0.17
CA PHE A 106 -0.12 14.83 -0.98
C PHE A 106 -1.31 14.38 -1.81
N ARG A 107 -1.04 13.97 -3.04
CA ARG A 107 -2.04 13.41 -3.92
C ARG A 107 -1.43 12.30 -4.77
N ARG A 108 -2.10 11.16 -4.83
CA ARG A 108 -1.86 10.11 -5.82
C ARG A 108 -3.07 9.99 -6.71
N ARG A 109 -2.91 10.15 -8.01
CA ARG A 109 -3.95 9.89 -9.01
C ARG A 109 -3.60 8.68 -9.83
N VAL A 110 -4.58 7.82 -10.03
CA VAL A 110 -4.47 6.63 -10.87
C VAL A 110 -5.57 6.67 -11.91
N LYS A 111 -5.21 6.43 -13.18
CA LYS A 111 -6.13 6.29 -14.30
C LYS A 111 -5.75 5.05 -15.09
N GLY A 112 -6.67 4.10 -15.22
CA GLY A 112 -6.34 2.83 -15.87
C GLY A 112 -7.54 2.00 -16.30
N GLU A 113 -7.30 0.75 -16.60
CA GLU A 113 -8.29 -0.22 -17.03
C GLU A 113 -8.87 -0.99 -15.84
N ARG A 114 -10.14 -1.40 -15.97
CA ARG A 114 -10.80 -2.38 -15.10
C ARG A 114 -10.79 -3.75 -15.73
N LEU A 115 -11.00 -4.79 -14.91
CA LEU A 115 -11.08 -6.18 -15.36
C LEU A 115 -12.08 -6.38 -16.51
N ARG A 116 -13.17 -5.62 -16.56
CA ARG A 116 -14.22 -5.68 -17.59
C ARG A 116 -14.07 -4.63 -18.69
N GLY A 117 -12.87 -4.06 -18.89
CA GLY A 117 -12.62 -3.16 -20.02
C GLY A 117 -13.02 -1.70 -19.82
N PHE A 118 -13.73 -1.34 -18.73
CA PHE A 118 -14.08 0.05 -18.45
C PHE A 118 -12.92 0.77 -17.77
N GLY A 119 -12.58 1.97 -18.24
CA GLY A 119 -11.60 2.81 -17.60
C GLY A 119 -12.05 3.25 -16.22
N TYR A 120 -11.09 3.52 -15.33
CA TYR A 120 -11.34 4.15 -14.04
C TYR A 120 -10.31 5.24 -13.78
N SER A 121 -10.71 6.20 -12.97
CA SER A 121 -9.82 7.23 -12.46
C SER A 121 -10.20 7.50 -11.01
N TYR A 122 -9.21 7.59 -10.14
CA TYR A 122 -9.40 8.05 -8.77
C TYR A 122 -8.16 8.80 -8.31
N ALA A 123 -8.33 9.64 -7.30
CA ALA A 123 -7.25 10.25 -6.58
C ALA A 123 -7.40 9.94 -5.08
N GLN A 124 -6.28 9.70 -4.42
CA GLN A 124 -6.15 9.73 -2.97
C GLN A 124 -5.47 11.03 -2.61
N VAL A 125 -6.04 11.77 -1.68
CA VAL A 125 -5.57 13.11 -1.32
C VAL A 125 -5.42 13.20 0.18
N VAL A 126 -4.34 13.84 0.61
CA VAL A 126 -4.12 14.31 1.99
C VAL A 126 -3.86 15.81 1.92
N ASN A 127 -4.51 16.57 2.78
CA ASN A 127 -4.32 18.01 2.95
C ASN A 127 -4.37 18.31 4.45
N GLY A 128 -3.22 18.47 5.08
CA GLY A 128 -3.10 18.52 6.53
C GLY A 128 -3.66 17.27 7.19
N ASP A 129 -4.58 17.43 8.12
CA ASP A 129 -5.22 16.32 8.83
C ASP A 129 -6.31 15.60 8.04
N LEU A 130 -6.77 16.22 6.96
CA LEU A 130 -7.82 15.65 6.11
C LEU A 130 -7.24 14.67 5.09
N ALA A 131 -7.94 13.56 4.89
CA ALA A 131 -7.62 12.64 3.82
C ALA A 131 -8.91 12.08 3.21
N TRP A 132 -8.92 11.93 1.88
CA TRP A 132 -10.08 11.41 1.15
C TRP A 132 -9.68 10.76 -0.16
N ARG A 133 -10.66 10.11 -0.78
CA ARG A 133 -10.56 9.58 -2.14
C ARG A 133 -11.58 10.25 -3.05
N ASP A 134 -11.14 10.65 -4.23
CA ASP A 134 -11.98 11.28 -5.27
C ASP A 134 -11.94 10.47 -6.57
N PRO A 135 -13.07 9.98 -7.09
CA PRO A 135 -14.37 9.92 -6.41
C PRO A 135 -14.33 8.94 -5.22
N PRO A 136 -15.16 9.17 -4.19
CA PRO A 136 -15.25 8.25 -3.08
C PRO A 136 -15.66 6.86 -3.58
N SER A 137 -15.09 5.81 -3.00
CA SER A 137 -15.52 4.45 -3.33
C SER A 137 -16.98 4.31 -2.89
N ARG A 138 -17.89 4.21 -3.84
CA ARG A 138 -19.27 3.86 -3.49
C ARG A 138 -19.25 2.44 -2.93
N PRO A 139 -19.91 2.20 -1.79
CA PRO A 139 -20.15 0.83 -1.35
C PRO A 139 -20.82 0.11 -2.53
N ILE A 140 -20.34 -1.08 -2.85
CA ILE A 140 -20.93 -1.88 -3.93
C ILE A 140 -22.28 -2.35 -3.40
N SER A 141 -23.32 -1.53 -3.59
CA SER A 141 -24.69 -2.02 -3.45
C SER A 141 -24.89 -3.02 -4.60
N SER A 142 -25.06 -4.28 -4.24
CA SER A 142 -25.58 -5.23 -5.21
C SER A 142 -26.92 -4.68 -5.70
N TYR A 143 -27.12 -4.61 -6.99
CA TYR A 143 -28.29 -4.01 -7.67
C TYR A 143 -29.66 -4.56 -7.22
N ARG A 144 -29.69 -5.47 -6.27
CA ARG A 144 -30.88 -6.13 -5.72
C ARG A 144 -31.19 -5.85 -4.25
N ASP A 145 -30.25 -5.35 -3.47
CA ASP A 145 -30.48 -5.06 -2.07
C ASP A 145 -30.52 -3.52 -1.88
N ARG A 146 -31.68 -2.93 -2.18
CA ARG A 146 -32.06 -1.58 -1.75
C ARG A 146 -32.34 -1.53 -0.23
N ARG A 147 -31.68 -2.35 0.56
CA ARG A 147 -31.65 -2.15 1.99
C ARG A 147 -30.85 -0.88 2.23
N MET A 148 -31.46 0.01 2.99
CA MET A 148 -30.86 1.25 3.44
C MET A 148 -29.45 0.96 3.92
N ILE A 149 -28.45 1.56 3.24
CA ILE A 149 -27.07 1.53 3.70
C ILE A 149 -27.10 2.25 5.04
N ASP A 150 -26.73 1.56 6.12
CA ASP A 150 -26.62 2.17 7.44
C ASP A 150 -25.59 3.31 7.32
N VAL A 151 -25.99 4.51 7.76
CA VAL A 151 -25.14 5.71 7.75
C VAL A 151 -23.81 5.43 8.47
N GLY A 152 -23.82 4.61 9.52
CA GLY A 152 -22.62 4.15 10.22
C GLY A 152 -21.64 3.33 9.35
N ASP A 153 -22.13 2.58 8.36
CA ASP A 153 -21.27 1.85 7.41
C ASP A 153 -20.63 2.78 6.40
N VAL A 154 -21.28 3.88 6.03
CA VAL A 154 -20.72 4.92 5.15
C VAL A 154 -19.58 5.63 5.87
N GLU A 155 -19.80 6.08 7.11
CA GLU A 155 -18.79 6.76 7.92
C GLU A 155 -17.56 5.88 8.17
N LYS A 156 -17.75 4.62 8.54
CA LYS A 156 -16.66 3.63 8.66
C LYS A 156 -15.88 3.47 7.35
N THR A 157 -16.59 3.46 6.21
CA THR A 157 -15.97 3.30 4.90
C THR A 157 -15.12 4.52 4.56
N LEU A 158 -15.63 5.73 4.80
CA LEU A 158 -14.88 6.98 4.58
C LEU A 158 -13.66 7.06 5.49
N PHE A 159 -13.82 6.71 6.77
CA PHE A 159 -12.70 6.68 7.72
C PHE A 159 -11.60 5.71 7.28
N ARG A 160 -11.96 4.48 6.88
CA ARG A 160 -10.99 3.49 6.36
C ARG A 160 -10.28 3.99 5.10
N GLN A 161 -11.00 4.67 4.20
CA GLN A 161 -10.40 5.22 2.99
C GLN A 161 -9.42 6.35 3.29
N ALA A 162 -9.76 7.23 4.23
CA ALA A 162 -8.89 8.31 4.68
C ALA A 162 -7.61 7.76 5.33
N THR A 163 -7.76 6.79 6.25
CA THR A 163 -6.64 6.11 6.90
C THR A 163 -5.73 5.42 5.87
N SER A 164 -6.31 4.66 4.94
CA SER A 164 -5.57 3.99 3.88
C SER A 164 -4.84 4.98 2.97
N ALA A 165 -5.42 6.15 2.67
CA ALA A 165 -4.76 7.18 1.88
C ALA A 165 -3.53 7.75 2.61
N LYS A 166 -3.65 8.07 3.91
CA LYS A 166 -2.52 8.52 4.72
C LYS A 166 -1.41 7.48 4.78
N GLN A 167 -1.75 6.22 5.02
CA GLN A 167 -0.78 5.12 5.07
C GLN A 167 -0.04 4.96 3.75
N GLU A 168 -0.75 4.88 2.64
CA GLU A 168 -0.14 4.70 1.33
C GLU A 168 0.78 5.86 0.96
N LEU A 169 0.35 7.09 1.18
CA LEU A 169 1.17 8.27 0.92
C LEU A 169 2.38 8.35 1.84
N THR A 170 2.28 7.88 3.09
CA THR A 170 3.42 7.73 4.00
C THR A 170 4.47 6.78 3.45
N TYR A 171 4.07 5.65 2.84
CA TYR A 171 5.01 4.74 2.21
C TYR A 171 5.83 5.42 1.11
N PHE A 172 5.19 6.20 0.24
CA PHE A 172 5.90 6.93 -0.82
C PHE A 172 6.76 8.06 -0.27
N SER A 173 6.29 8.80 0.73
CA SER A 173 7.06 9.84 1.38
C SER A 173 8.36 9.29 1.98
N ILE A 174 8.28 8.14 2.67
CA ILE A 174 9.46 7.48 3.23
C ILE A 174 10.34 6.89 2.14
N GLY A 175 9.78 6.15 1.19
CA GLY A 175 10.54 5.50 0.14
C GLY A 175 11.29 6.47 -0.79
N TRP A 176 10.79 7.68 -0.96
CA TRP A 176 11.38 8.69 -1.84
C TRP A 176 12.19 9.75 -1.10
N LEU A 177 11.71 10.22 0.05
CA LEU A 177 12.26 11.39 0.75
C LEU A 177 12.76 11.07 2.16
N MET A 178 12.55 9.86 2.67
CA MET A 178 12.79 9.49 4.08
C MET A 178 12.13 10.48 5.04
N GLY A 179 10.92 10.93 4.70
CA GLY A 179 10.13 11.89 5.46
C GLY A 179 8.76 11.35 5.81
N ALA A 180 8.36 11.48 7.08
CA ALA A 180 6.98 11.21 7.51
C ALA A 180 6.07 12.40 7.14
N LEU A 181 4.76 12.13 7.02
CA LEU A 181 3.76 13.19 6.93
C LEU A 181 3.65 13.91 8.27
N PRO A 182 3.65 15.25 8.33
CA PRO A 182 3.54 15.98 9.61
C PRO A 182 2.30 15.61 10.43
N GLY A 183 1.16 15.41 9.79
CA GLY A 183 -0.08 14.96 10.42
C GLY A 183 -0.15 13.44 10.68
N TYR A 184 0.96 12.72 10.52
CA TYR A 184 1.03 11.29 10.74
C TYR A 184 2.39 10.89 11.34
N PRO A 185 2.64 11.23 12.62
CA PRO A 185 3.92 10.99 13.28
C PRO A 185 4.20 9.48 13.38
N LEU A 186 5.48 9.12 13.28
CA LEU A 186 5.96 7.75 13.38
C LEU A 186 6.93 7.59 14.52
N GLU A 187 6.69 6.60 15.37
CA GLU A 187 7.70 6.13 16.32
C GLU A 187 8.61 5.11 15.63
N THR A 188 9.92 5.30 15.72
CA THR A 188 10.87 4.44 15.03
C THR A 188 11.80 3.72 15.99
N ARG A 189 12.11 2.44 15.69
CA ARG A 189 13.05 1.60 16.45
C ARG A 189 13.88 0.73 15.50
N TYR A 190 15.16 0.62 15.76
CA TYR A 190 16.04 -0.28 15.05
C TYR A 190 15.76 -1.72 15.49
N LEU A 191 15.65 -2.63 14.52
CA LEU A 191 15.35 -4.05 14.74
C LEU A 191 16.58 -4.96 14.54
N GLY A 192 17.65 -4.47 13.91
CA GLY A 192 18.82 -5.27 13.55
C GLY A 192 19.08 -5.29 12.04
N ILE A 193 19.93 -6.23 11.64
CA ILE A 193 20.21 -6.51 10.23
C ILE A 193 19.41 -7.74 9.82
N TYR A 194 18.68 -7.64 8.71
CA TYR A 194 17.88 -8.70 8.14
C TYR A 194 18.34 -9.02 6.72
N GLN A 195 18.24 -10.28 6.36
CA GLN A 195 18.47 -10.71 4.98
C GLN A 195 17.13 -10.75 4.22
N ILE A 196 17.04 -10.02 3.12
CA ILE A 196 15.86 -9.96 2.25
C ILE A 196 16.27 -10.44 0.85
N GLY A 197 16.05 -11.71 0.59
CA GLY A 197 16.61 -12.38 -0.59
C GLY A 197 18.14 -12.42 -0.51
N ALA A 198 18.84 -11.84 -1.47
CA ALA A 198 20.30 -11.76 -1.50
C ALA A 198 20.86 -10.48 -0.83
N GLU A 199 20.01 -9.56 -0.35
CA GLU A 199 20.40 -8.26 0.19
C GLU A 199 20.35 -8.27 1.71
N ASN A 200 21.37 -7.66 2.36
CA ASN A 200 21.35 -7.37 3.79
C ASN A 200 20.80 -5.97 4.02
N ALA A 201 19.91 -5.82 4.97
CA ALA A 201 19.21 -4.59 5.28
C ALA A 201 19.30 -4.23 6.75
N HIS A 202 19.56 -2.97 7.05
CA HIS A 202 19.19 -2.40 8.33
C HIS A 202 17.68 -2.25 8.38
N ALA A 203 17.02 -2.88 9.36
CA ALA A 203 15.59 -2.83 9.55
C ALA A 203 15.21 -1.84 10.64
N ILE A 204 14.29 -0.92 10.31
CA ILE A 204 13.75 0.08 11.22
C ILE A 204 12.24 -0.11 11.27
N SER A 205 11.71 -0.50 12.42
CA SER A 205 10.26 -0.50 12.67
C SER A 205 9.74 0.92 12.72
N ALA A 206 8.64 1.19 12.07
CA ALA A 206 7.92 2.45 12.11
C ALA A 206 6.47 2.20 12.52
N VAL A 207 6.04 2.82 13.60
CA VAL A 207 4.69 2.68 14.18
C VAL A 207 4.00 4.02 14.13
N GLY A 208 2.86 4.08 13.46
CA GLY A 208 1.99 5.24 13.40
C GLY A 208 0.72 5.07 14.23
N GLU A 209 -0.21 5.99 14.07
CA GLU A 209 -1.50 5.95 14.74
C GLU A 209 -2.32 4.71 14.36
N SER A 210 -3.26 4.33 15.22
CA SER A 210 -4.20 3.23 15.00
C SER A 210 -3.57 1.86 14.72
N GLY A 211 -2.32 1.63 15.19
CA GLY A 211 -1.62 0.36 14.99
C GLY A 211 -1.03 0.17 13.59
N PHE A 212 -0.92 1.25 12.82
CA PHE A 212 -0.19 1.24 11.56
C PHE A 212 1.28 0.90 11.80
N LEU A 213 1.72 -0.22 11.27
CA LEU A 213 3.07 -0.76 11.47
C LEU A 213 3.68 -1.17 10.14
N PHE A 214 4.92 -0.75 9.91
CA PHE A 214 5.73 -1.23 8.81
C PHE A 214 7.21 -1.19 9.17
N THR A 215 8.05 -1.85 8.37
CA THR A 215 9.50 -1.86 8.52
C THR A 215 10.15 -1.18 7.33
N VAL A 216 10.99 -0.20 7.59
CA VAL A 216 11.86 0.43 6.59
C VAL A 216 13.13 -0.39 6.47
N LEU A 217 13.48 -0.77 5.25
CA LEU A 217 14.66 -1.56 4.92
C LEU A 217 15.68 -0.66 4.19
N LEU A 218 16.83 -0.44 4.84
CA LEU A 218 17.94 0.34 4.29
C LEU A 218 19.06 -0.60 3.88
N ASP A 219 19.63 -0.37 2.71
CA ASP A 219 20.82 -1.10 2.27
C ASP A 219 21.99 -0.89 3.24
N THR A 220 22.66 -1.97 3.63
CA THR A 220 23.71 -1.91 4.66
C THR A 220 24.97 -1.19 4.23
N LYS A 221 25.20 -0.99 2.93
CA LYS A 221 26.39 -0.34 2.37
C LYS A 221 26.14 1.12 2.04
N THR A 222 25.00 1.38 1.40
CA THR A 222 24.66 2.72 0.88
C THR A 222 23.74 3.49 1.80
N TYR A 223 23.07 2.82 2.75
CA TYR A 223 21.98 3.34 3.60
C TYR A 223 20.76 3.83 2.82
N ALA A 224 20.71 3.68 1.51
CA ALA A 224 19.55 4.08 0.73
C ALA A 224 18.33 3.21 1.07
N PRO A 225 17.12 3.78 1.20
CA PRO A 225 15.92 2.99 1.44
C PRO A 225 15.58 2.20 0.20
N PHE A 226 15.54 0.88 0.26
CA PHE A 226 15.24 0.07 -0.90
C PHE A 226 13.91 -0.68 -0.81
N ALA A 227 13.36 -0.86 0.40
CA ALA A 227 12.04 -1.47 0.54
C ALA A 227 11.33 -1.08 1.83
N LEU A 228 10.01 -1.28 1.85
CA LEU A 228 9.15 -1.27 3.03
C LEU A 228 8.48 -2.63 3.13
N ALA A 229 8.53 -3.24 4.32
CA ALA A 229 7.84 -4.48 4.62
C ALA A 229 6.65 -4.21 5.53
N ILE A 230 5.48 -4.72 5.16
CA ILE A 230 4.23 -4.54 5.89
C ILE A 230 3.62 -5.91 6.13
N SER A 231 3.30 -6.23 7.39
CA SER A 231 2.58 -7.45 7.74
C SER A 231 1.19 -7.09 8.25
N PHE A 232 0.19 -7.77 7.75
CA PHE A 232 -1.20 -7.59 8.16
C PHE A 232 -1.96 -8.92 8.14
N VAL A 233 -3.09 -8.95 8.83
CA VAL A 233 -3.97 -10.13 8.84
C VAL A 233 -5.29 -9.71 8.20
N GLU A 234 -5.69 -10.41 7.15
CA GLU A 234 -6.91 -10.11 6.41
C GLU A 234 -7.61 -11.39 5.95
N GLU A 235 -8.93 -11.31 5.81
CA GLU A 235 -9.74 -12.33 5.15
C GLU A 235 -9.63 -12.16 3.63
N ILE A 236 -9.23 -13.23 2.93
CA ILE A 236 -9.22 -13.18 1.46
C ILE A 236 -10.63 -13.39 0.91
N GLN A 237 -11.10 -12.38 0.23
CA GLN A 237 -12.31 -12.49 -0.59
C GLN A 237 -11.92 -12.66 -2.08
N PRO A 238 -12.28 -13.79 -2.71
CA PRO A 238 -11.94 -14.01 -4.10
C PRO A 238 -12.69 -13.03 -5.01
N THR A 239 -12.00 -12.52 -6.02
CA THR A 239 -12.62 -11.78 -7.10
C THR A 239 -13.31 -12.76 -8.04
N ILE A 240 -14.63 -12.75 -8.11
CA ILE A 240 -15.43 -13.59 -9.02
C ILE A 240 -16.00 -12.73 -10.13
N ILE A 241 -15.78 -13.15 -11.37
CA ILE A 241 -16.33 -12.50 -12.57
C ILE A 241 -17.21 -13.49 -13.30
N VAL A 242 -18.45 -13.11 -13.56
CA VAL A 242 -19.34 -13.85 -14.46
C VAL A 242 -19.13 -13.32 -15.88
N GLU A 243 -18.54 -14.13 -16.74
CA GLU A 243 -18.29 -13.82 -18.14
C GLU A 243 -19.33 -14.57 -19.00
N THR A 244 -20.38 -13.88 -19.39
CA THR A 244 -21.38 -14.43 -20.31
C THR A 244 -21.22 -13.78 -21.68
N ALA A 245 -21.00 -14.60 -22.69
CA ALA A 245 -20.99 -14.15 -24.08
C ALA A 245 -22.36 -14.45 -24.72
N GLY A 246 -23.17 -13.40 -24.94
CA GLY A 246 -24.44 -13.51 -25.64
C GLY A 246 -25.70 -13.43 -24.77
N ILE A 247 -26.85 -13.64 -25.39
CA ILE A 247 -28.15 -13.67 -24.71
C ILE A 247 -28.40 -15.11 -24.28
N PHE A 248 -28.52 -15.34 -22.98
CA PHE A 248 -28.81 -16.63 -22.38
C PHE A 248 -30.21 -16.64 -21.81
N ASP A 249 -30.81 -17.84 -21.79
CA ASP A 249 -32.09 -18.00 -21.12
C ASP A 249 -31.98 -17.72 -19.61
N ARG A 250 -33.13 -17.49 -18.99
CA ARG A 250 -33.19 -17.12 -17.56
C ARG A 250 -32.65 -18.22 -16.63
N LYS A 251 -32.87 -19.49 -17.03
CA LYS A 251 -32.43 -20.65 -16.25
C LYS A 251 -30.91 -20.73 -16.24
N PHE A 252 -30.28 -20.67 -17.41
CA PHE A 252 -28.84 -20.65 -17.57
C PHE A 252 -28.16 -19.55 -16.71
N MET A 253 -28.71 -18.31 -16.75
CA MET A 253 -28.19 -17.21 -15.98
C MET A 253 -28.33 -17.43 -14.47
N GLN A 254 -29.47 -17.98 -14.01
CA GLN A 254 -29.66 -18.31 -12.61
C GLN A 254 -28.66 -19.35 -12.11
N GLU A 255 -28.44 -20.42 -12.87
CA GLU A 255 -27.46 -21.46 -12.54
C GLU A 255 -26.02 -20.93 -12.55
N THR A 256 -25.65 -20.12 -13.53
CA THR A 256 -24.31 -19.49 -13.61
C THR A 256 -24.05 -18.57 -12.41
N TYR A 257 -25.02 -17.73 -12.01
CA TYR A 257 -24.88 -16.90 -10.81
C TYR A 257 -24.92 -17.72 -9.52
N ALA A 258 -25.65 -18.83 -9.47
CA ALA A 258 -25.62 -19.74 -8.35
C ALA A 258 -24.23 -20.38 -8.21
N ARG A 259 -23.64 -20.82 -9.32
CA ARG A 259 -22.26 -21.32 -9.36
C ARG A 259 -21.24 -20.26 -8.89
N ALA A 260 -21.34 -19.03 -9.40
CA ALA A 260 -20.48 -17.93 -8.97
C ALA A 260 -20.55 -17.65 -7.47
N ARG A 261 -21.75 -17.73 -6.86
CA ARG A 261 -21.92 -17.61 -5.39
C ARG A 261 -21.30 -18.79 -4.64
N ALA A 262 -21.44 -20.01 -5.16
CA ALA A 262 -20.82 -21.19 -4.56
C ALA A 262 -19.28 -21.10 -4.61
N GLU A 263 -18.69 -20.71 -5.74
CA GLU A 263 -17.25 -20.50 -5.89
C GLU A 263 -16.73 -19.42 -4.91
N ARG A 264 -17.47 -18.31 -4.74
CA ARG A 264 -17.10 -17.28 -3.78
C ARG A 264 -17.03 -17.86 -2.36
N ARG A 265 -18.07 -18.58 -1.94
CA ARG A 265 -18.13 -19.17 -0.58
C ARG A 265 -17.02 -20.19 -0.37
N ALA A 266 -16.76 -21.05 -1.36
CA ALA A 266 -15.75 -22.11 -1.26
C ALA A 266 -14.31 -21.56 -1.20
N ARG A 267 -14.08 -20.35 -1.73
CA ARG A 267 -12.75 -19.74 -1.84
C ARG A 267 -12.48 -18.61 -0.84
N VAL A 268 -13.44 -18.25 -0.01
CA VAL A 268 -13.17 -17.36 1.13
C VAL A 268 -12.22 -18.09 2.06
N LYS A 269 -11.08 -17.46 2.34
CA LYS A 269 -10.12 -17.97 3.31
C LYS A 269 -10.26 -17.19 4.62
N PRO A 270 -10.16 -17.86 5.77
CA PRO A 270 -10.17 -17.17 7.06
C PRO A 270 -9.04 -16.15 7.15
N PRO A 271 -9.10 -15.19 8.08
CA PRO A 271 -8.03 -14.24 8.29
C PRO A 271 -6.69 -14.95 8.45
N GLN A 272 -5.72 -14.57 7.66
CA GLN A 272 -4.37 -15.13 7.68
C GLN A 272 -3.33 -14.02 7.52
N PRO A 273 -2.09 -14.24 8.00
CA PRO A 273 -1.03 -13.25 7.85
C PRO A 273 -0.61 -13.12 6.38
N TYR A 274 -0.40 -11.88 5.97
CA TYR A 274 0.15 -11.49 4.67
C TYR A 274 1.39 -10.66 4.87
N GLU A 275 2.35 -10.84 3.98
CA GLU A 275 3.53 -10.03 3.87
C GLU A 275 3.49 -9.24 2.57
N MET A 276 3.45 -7.91 2.66
CA MET A 276 3.57 -7.01 1.54
C MET A 276 4.95 -6.35 1.58
N LEU A 277 5.65 -6.40 0.46
CA LEU A 277 6.94 -5.72 0.29
C LEU A 277 6.80 -4.69 -0.84
N ILE A 278 7.06 -3.42 -0.53
CA ILE A 278 7.13 -2.32 -1.50
C ILE A 278 8.62 -2.04 -1.74
N ARG A 279 9.14 -2.41 -2.91
CA ARG A 279 10.55 -2.26 -3.27
C ARG A 279 10.75 -1.04 -4.16
N PHE A 280 11.75 -0.22 -3.82
CA PHE A 280 12.17 0.97 -4.56
C PHE A 280 13.50 0.69 -5.25
N SER A 281 13.53 0.72 -6.57
CA SER A 281 14.71 0.38 -7.38
C SER A 281 14.93 1.37 -8.51
N ASP A 282 16.00 1.17 -9.30
CA ASP A 282 16.37 2.04 -10.43
C ASP A 282 16.51 3.50 -9.97
N ARG A 283 17.36 3.73 -8.96
CA ARG A 283 17.61 5.08 -8.43
C ARG A 283 18.46 5.88 -9.39
N ARG A 284 17.96 7.07 -9.72
CA ARG A 284 18.63 8.01 -10.63
C ARG A 284 18.70 9.39 -9.99
N PRO A 285 19.76 10.18 -10.33
CA PRO A 285 19.88 11.54 -9.83
C PRO A 285 18.86 12.47 -10.50
N VAL A 286 18.15 13.24 -9.69
CA VAL A 286 17.21 14.30 -10.11
C VAL A 286 17.45 15.51 -9.23
N ASN A 287 18.02 16.58 -9.76
CA ASN A 287 18.31 17.83 -9.02
C ASN A 287 19.01 17.59 -7.67
N GLY A 288 20.01 16.69 -7.64
CA GLY A 288 20.78 16.38 -6.43
C GLY A 288 20.16 15.32 -5.52
N LEU A 289 18.98 14.79 -5.84
CA LEU A 289 18.35 13.69 -5.13
C LEU A 289 18.46 12.37 -5.88
N LEU A 290 18.61 11.25 -5.17
CA LEU A 290 18.54 9.89 -5.72
C LEU A 290 17.12 9.35 -5.58
N LEU A 291 16.29 9.51 -6.63
CA LEU A 291 14.89 9.07 -6.62
C LEU A 291 14.72 7.73 -7.35
N PRO A 292 13.83 6.83 -6.87
CA PRO A 292 13.60 5.54 -7.49
C PRO A 292 12.64 5.66 -8.68
N PHE A 293 13.06 5.17 -9.86
CA PHE A 293 12.24 5.17 -11.06
C PHE A 293 11.40 3.90 -11.23
N ARG A 294 11.58 2.92 -10.35
CA ARG A 294 10.75 1.72 -10.30
C ARG A 294 10.29 1.43 -8.89
N VAL A 295 8.99 1.13 -8.75
CA VAL A 295 8.40 0.63 -7.50
C VAL A 295 7.67 -0.67 -7.81
N THR A 296 8.01 -1.73 -7.07
CA THR A 296 7.37 -3.05 -7.22
C THR A 296 6.75 -3.44 -5.89
N THR A 297 5.46 -3.77 -5.90
CA THR A 297 4.76 -4.27 -4.72
C THR A 297 4.51 -5.76 -4.88
N THR A 298 4.96 -6.54 -3.90
CA THR A 298 4.67 -7.97 -3.82
C THR A 298 3.77 -8.28 -2.62
N LEU A 299 2.97 -9.32 -2.74
CA LEU A 299 2.18 -9.89 -1.66
C LEU A 299 2.54 -11.38 -1.54
N ASN A 300 3.07 -11.80 -0.38
CA ASN A 300 3.61 -13.15 -0.17
C ASN A 300 4.56 -13.59 -1.30
N GLY A 301 5.45 -12.69 -1.74
CA GLY A 301 6.42 -12.92 -2.81
C GLY A 301 5.89 -12.78 -4.25
N GLU A 302 4.57 -12.73 -4.46
CA GLU A 302 3.99 -12.53 -5.79
C GLU A 302 3.85 -11.06 -6.13
N VAL A 303 4.26 -10.65 -7.33
CA VAL A 303 4.10 -9.27 -7.80
C VAL A 303 2.62 -8.96 -8.02
N ILE A 304 2.12 -7.94 -7.30
CA ILE A 304 0.74 -7.46 -7.44
C ILE A 304 0.64 -6.08 -8.10
N GLU A 305 1.70 -5.27 -8.03
CA GLU A 305 1.76 -3.97 -8.69
C GLU A 305 3.19 -3.61 -9.09
N GLU A 306 3.36 -3.03 -10.27
CA GLU A 306 4.61 -2.44 -10.73
C GLU A 306 4.34 -1.02 -11.22
N MET A 307 5.21 -0.09 -10.80
CA MET A 307 5.20 1.29 -11.24
C MET A 307 6.52 1.60 -11.93
N ALA A 308 6.44 2.17 -13.13
CA ALA A 308 7.58 2.73 -13.86
C ALA A 308 7.38 4.25 -13.92
N ILE A 309 8.21 4.98 -13.19
CA ILE A 309 8.18 6.45 -13.16
C ILE A 309 8.96 6.93 -14.37
N ASN A 310 8.34 7.78 -15.17
CA ASN A 310 8.97 8.34 -16.36
C ASN A 310 9.72 9.63 -16.00
N GLU A 311 9.17 10.39 -15.06
CA GLU A 311 9.64 11.74 -14.79
C GLU A 311 9.36 12.13 -13.32
N PHE A 312 10.33 12.83 -12.73
CA PHE A 312 10.20 13.59 -11.50
C PHE A 312 10.46 15.06 -11.78
N GLU A 313 9.61 15.95 -11.24
CA GLU A 313 9.82 17.39 -11.29
C GLU A 313 9.85 17.95 -9.86
N ILE A 314 10.90 18.67 -9.51
CA ILE A 314 11.11 19.26 -8.18
C ILE A 314 10.86 20.77 -8.27
N ASN A 315 10.12 21.29 -7.27
CA ASN A 315 9.77 22.71 -7.12
C ASN A 315 8.96 23.30 -8.30
N ARG A 316 8.25 22.43 -9.05
CA ARG A 316 7.26 22.89 -10.02
C ARG A 316 5.98 23.35 -9.29
N PRO A 317 5.41 24.49 -9.66
CA PRO A 317 4.14 24.94 -9.07
C PRO A 317 3.02 23.93 -9.27
N ILE A 318 2.34 23.56 -8.18
CA ILE A 318 1.18 22.66 -8.20
C ILE A 318 -0.07 23.48 -7.91
N SER A 319 -1.10 23.32 -8.77
CA SER A 319 -2.38 24.00 -8.56
C SER A 319 -3.01 23.61 -7.21
N PRO A 320 -3.35 24.58 -6.34
CA PRO A 320 -4.03 24.31 -5.07
C PRO A 320 -5.35 23.53 -5.22
N LYS A 321 -6.01 23.65 -6.37
CA LYS A 321 -7.25 22.93 -6.69
C LYS A 321 -7.08 21.40 -6.66
N LYS A 322 -5.85 20.89 -6.84
CA LYS A 322 -5.58 19.46 -6.74
C LYS A 322 -5.74 18.91 -5.32
N PHE A 323 -5.67 19.78 -4.32
CA PHE A 323 -5.79 19.48 -2.89
C PHE A 323 -7.04 20.12 -2.28
N ALA A 324 -7.95 20.68 -3.09
CA ALA A 324 -9.23 21.15 -2.61
C ALA A 324 -10.01 19.99 -1.98
N GLY A 325 -10.82 20.29 -0.94
CA GLY A 325 -11.58 19.31 -0.17
C GLY A 325 -12.42 18.35 -1.02
N PRO A 326 -12.97 17.30 -0.42
CA PRO A 326 -13.86 16.40 -1.13
C PRO A 326 -14.96 17.21 -1.80
N PRO A 327 -15.34 16.89 -3.06
CA PRO A 327 -16.43 17.60 -3.71
C PRO A 327 -17.65 17.51 -2.80
N GLU A 328 -18.28 18.66 -2.55
CA GLU A 328 -19.55 18.72 -1.80
C GLU A 328 -20.50 17.71 -2.44
N SER A 329 -21.07 16.82 -1.62
CA SER A 329 -22.11 15.90 -2.08
C SER A 329 -23.23 16.75 -2.66
N LYS A 330 -23.40 16.74 -3.97
CA LYS A 330 -24.63 17.25 -4.57
C LYS A 330 -25.71 16.27 -4.16
N ASP A 331 -26.47 16.67 -3.16
CA ASP A 331 -27.69 15.99 -2.73
C ASP A 331 -28.67 15.80 -3.89
#